data_246b12cf9be8899ff4574a3bb91dd63c
#
_entry.id   246b12cf9be8899ff4574a3bb91dd63c
#
_cell.length_a   1.000
_cell.length_b   1.000
_cell.length_c   1.000
_cell.angle_alpha   90.00
_cell.angle_beta   90.00
_cell.angle_gamma   90.00
#
_symmetry.space_group_name_H-M   'P 1'
#
loop_
_entity.id
_entity.type
_entity.pdbx_description
1 polymer ?
#
loop_
_entity_poly.entity_id
_entity_poly.type
_entity_poly.pdbx_seq_one_letter_code
_entity_poly.pdbx_strand_id
1 'polypeptide(L)'
;LMRSLGFDRFHVIGHDRGGRVGHRMALDEPERVLSLAVLDIVPTYVMLMDTTHKVAAAYWHWYFLAQPEPFPETLIGRDPDYFFEFCLVGWGKVPLDAFDPAQLQAYRTAWRNPAAIHGS
;
A
#
# COMPACT_ATOMS: atom_id res chain seq x y z
N LEU A 1 6.78 -12.69 14.37
CA LEU A 1 7.82 -12.98 13.37
C LEU A 1 9.23 -12.73 13.94
N MET A 2 9.62 -11.49 14.32
CA MET A 2 11.01 -11.22 14.76
C MET A 2 11.44 -12.06 15.96
N ARG A 3 10.58 -12.25 16.97
CA ARG A 3 10.86 -13.17 18.09
C ARG A 3 11.05 -14.61 17.65
N SER A 4 10.28 -15.12 16.71
CA SER A 4 10.44 -16.48 16.21
C SER A 4 11.76 -16.70 15.44
N LEU A 5 12.40 -15.59 15.02
CA LEU A 5 13.73 -15.58 14.39
C LEU A 5 14.85 -15.28 15.39
N GLY A 6 14.54 -15.14 16.70
CA GLY A 6 15.52 -14.89 17.75
C GLY A 6 15.91 -13.42 17.94
N PHE A 7 15.15 -12.48 17.35
CA PHE A 7 15.42 -11.04 17.47
C PHE A 7 14.36 -10.36 18.35
N ASP A 8 14.73 -9.97 19.57
CA ASP A 8 13.85 -9.20 20.46
C ASP A 8 13.85 -7.73 20.13
N ARG A 9 14.96 -7.20 19.64
CA ARG A 9 15.14 -5.80 19.23
C ARG A 9 15.70 -5.74 17.82
N PHE A 10 15.23 -4.78 17.01
CA PHE A 10 15.57 -4.68 15.60
C PHE A 10 15.43 -3.25 15.07
N HIS A 11 16.04 -2.98 13.94
CA HIS A 11 15.85 -1.78 13.15
C HIS A 11 14.75 -2.01 12.12
N VAL A 12 13.99 -0.97 11.78
CA VAL A 12 12.91 -1.01 10.80
C VAL A 12 13.18 -0.01 9.69
N ILE A 13 13.08 -0.47 8.46
CA ILE A 13 13.01 0.39 7.26
C ILE A 13 11.71 0.03 6.56
N GLY A 14 10.83 1.01 6.34
CA GLY A 14 9.55 0.80 5.70
C GLY A 14 9.25 1.82 4.62
N HIS A 15 8.75 1.36 3.49
CA HIS A 15 8.26 2.18 2.40
C HIS A 15 6.74 2.02 2.28
N ASP A 16 6.02 3.09 1.93
CA ASP A 16 4.57 3.13 1.74
C ASP A 16 3.81 2.52 2.94
N ARG A 17 2.99 1.51 2.75
CA ARG A 17 2.27 0.79 3.84
C ARG A 17 3.23 0.23 4.89
N GLY A 18 4.38 -0.31 4.46
CA GLY A 18 5.42 -0.78 5.37
C GLY A 18 5.99 0.32 6.26
N GLY A 19 6.12 1.54 5.75
CA GLY A 19 6.49 2.71 6.53
C GLY A 19 5.44 3.09 7.57
N ARG A 20 4.15 3.00 7.23
CA ARG A 20 3.03 3.26 8.14
C ARG A 20 2.94 2.23 9.26
N VAL A 21 3.10 0.94 8.91
CA VAL A 21 3.17 -0.16 9.88
C VAL A 21 4.39 0.01 10.79
N GLY A 22 5.55 0.33 10.23
CA GLY A 22 6.77 0.58 11.00
C GLY A 22 6.64 1.76 11.96
N HIS A 23 6.01 2.86 11.52
CA HIS A 23 5.73 4.01 12.37
C HIS A 23 4.82 3.62 13.55
N ARG A 24 3.72 2.90 13.28
CA ARG A 24 2.83 2.43 14.34
C ARG A 24 3.53 1.47 15.29
N MET A 25 4.32 0.54 14.76
CA MET A 25 5.11 -0.42 15.54
C MET A 25 6.08 0.30 16.49
N ALA A 26 6.75 1.37 16.03
CA ALA A 26 7.68 2.12 16.85
C ALA A 26 6.98 2.87 18.02
N LEU A 27 5.72 3.26 17.84
CA LEU A 27 4.91 3.87 18.88
C LEU A 27 4.39 2.84 19.89
N ASP A 28 4.00 1.65 19.42
CA ASP A 28 3.42 0.61 20.27
C ASP A 28 4.48 -0.21 21.03
N GLU A 29 5.67 -0.38 20.42
CA GLU A 29 6.74 -1.25 20.94
C GLU A 29 8.10 -0.49 20.96
N PRO A 30 8.19 0.67 21.63
CA PRO A 30 9.38 1.53 21.54
C PRO A 30 10.64 0.87 22.07
N GLU A 31 10.53 -0.07 23.02
CA GLU A 31 11.68 -0.82 23.55
C GLU A 31 12.23 -1.86 22.55
N ARG A 32 11.45 -2.22 21.54
CA ARG A 32 11.82 -3.23 20.54
C ARG A 32 12.34 -2.64 19.24
N VAL A 33 11.87 -1.46 18.86
CA VAL A 33 12.30 -0.77 17.65
C VAL A 33 13.47 0.14 17.97
N LEU A 34 14.67 -0.30 17.62
CA LEU A 34 15.93 0.43 17.89
C LEU A 34 16.04 1.72 17.08
N SER A 35 15.59 1.67 15.82
CA SER A 35 15.46 2.83 14.93
C SER A 35 14.44 2.55 13.85
N LEU A 36 13.88 3.62 13.31
CA LEU A 36 12.91 3.57 12.21
C LEU A 36 13.37 4.53 11.10
N ALA A 37 13.44 4.01 9.87
CA ALA A 37 13.50 4.80 8.67
C ALA A 37 12.21 4.62 7.86
N VAL A 38 11.55 5.70 7.50
CA VAL A 38 10.36 5.69 6.63
C VAL A 38 10.69 6.34 5.30
N LEU A 39 10.26 5.69 4.23
CA LEU A 39 10.53 6.14 2.87
C LEU A 39 9.22 6.56 2.22
N ASP A 40 9.21 7.79 1.71
CA ASP A 40 8.13 8.37 0.90
C ASP A 40 6.73 8.26 1.53
N ILE A 41 6.64 8.48 2.85
CA ILE A 41 5.36 8.54 3.56
C ILE A 41 5.28 9.70 4.55
N VAL A 42 4.05 10.14 4.79
CA VAL A 42 3.68 11.03 5.90
C VAL A 42 2.91 10.20 6.94
N PRO A 43 3.03 10.49 8.25
CA PRO A 43 2.23 9.82 9.26
C PRO A 43 0.75 9.83 8.93
N THR A 44 0.09 8.67 9.04
CA THR A 44 -1.32 8.49 8.63
C THR A 44 -2.27 9.49 9.28
N TYR A 45 -2.06 9.78 10.57
CA TYR A 45 -2.86 10.76 11.30
C TYR A 45 -2.78 12.16 10.66
N VAL A 46 -1.56 12.64 10.38
CA VAL A 46 -1.35 13.96 9.73
C VAL A 46 -2.02 14.00 8.36
N MET A 47 -1.85 12.95 7.57
CA MET A 47 -2.45 12.85 6.23
C MET A 47 -3.97 12.95 6.27
N LEU A 48 -4.62 12.30 7.24
CA LEU A 48 -6.09 12.32 7.36
C LEU A 48 -6.62 13.62 7.94
N MET A 49 -5.93 14.20 8.92
CA MET A 49 -6.38 15.43 9.57
C MET A 49 -6.20 16.68 8.68
N ASP A 50 -5.18 16.70 7.84
CA ASP A 50 -4.88 17.82 6.93
C ASP A 50 -5.42 17.57 5.50
N THR A 51 -6.40 16.69 5.35
CA THR A 51 -6.96 16.36 4.05
C THR A 51 -7.66 17.56 3.40
N THR A 52 -7.12 18.00 2.28
CA THR A 52 -7.73 18.97 1.39
C THR A 52 -8.37 18.26 0.19
N HIS A 53 -9.20 18.96 -0.57
CA HIS A 53 -9.74 18.43 -1.84
C HIS A 53 -8.63 17.89 -2.76
N LYS A 54 -7.52 18.61 -2.88
CA LYS A 54 -6.36 18.19 -3.69
C LYS A 54 -5.76 16.88 -3.18
N VAL A 55 -5.58 16.74 -1.87
CA VAL A 55 -5.08 15.52 -1.24
C VAL A 55 -6.07 14.37 -1.43
N ALA A 56 -7.35 14.60 -1.16
CA ALA A 56 -8.38 13.57 -1.35
C ALA A 56 -8.45 13.07 -2.80
N ALA A 57 -8.34 13.97 -3.78
CA ALA A 57 -8.33 13.60 -5.19
C ALA A 57 -7.08 12.80 -5.59
N ALA A 58 -5.90 13.14 -5.04
CA ALA A 58 -4.66 12.40 -5.31
C ALA A 58 -4.62 11.03 -4.62
N TYR A 59 -5.22 10.92 -3.43
CA TYR A 59 -5.28 9.71 -2.60
C TYR A 59 -6.67 9.06 -2.59
N TRP A 60 -7.44 9.24 -3.67
CA TRP A 60 -8.82 8.73 -3.80
C TRP A 60 -8.95 7.24 -3.46
N HIS A 61 -7.93 6.43 -3.80
CA HIS A 61 -7.89 4.99 -3.56
C HIS A 61 -7.93 4.64 -2.07
N TRP A 62 -7.41 5.49 -1.17
CA TRP A 62 -7.50 5.27 0.27
C TRP A 62 -8.95 5.28 0.75
N TYR A 63 -9.72 6.24 0.27
CA TYR A 63 -11.14 6.38 0.64
C TYR A 63 -12.01 5.34 -0.03
N PHE A 64 -11.64 4.92 -1.23
CA PHE A 64 -12.32 3.86 -1.96
C PHE A 64 -12.07 2.49 -1.32
N LEU A 65 -10.81 2.13 -1.08
CA LEU A 65 -10.43 0.83 -0.49
C LEU A 65 -10.83 0.70 1.00
N ALA A 66 -11.08 1.81 1.69
CA ALA A 66 -11.58 1.81 3.06
C ALA A 66 -13.10 1.58 3.17
N GLN A 67 -13.82 1.46 2.04
CA GLN A 67 -15.25 1.16 2.08
C GLN A 67 -15.50 -0.28 2.54
N PRO A 68 -16.68 -0.56 3.16
CA PRO A 68 -17.01 -1.91 3.60
C PRO A 68 -17.09 -2.92 2.46
N GLU A 69 -16.69 -4.16 2.76
CA GLU A 69 -16.95 -5.30 1.89
C GLU A 69 -18.45 -5.46 1.59
N PRO A 70 -18.80 -5.90 0.39
CA PRO A 70 -17.97 -6.29 -0.75
C PRO A 70 -17.82 -5.18 -1.80
N PHE A 71 -17.92 -3.90 -1.42
CA PHE A 71 -18.04 -2.80 -2.38
C PHE A 71 -16.76 -2.60 -3.23
N PRO A 72 -15.55 -2.44 -2.64
CA PRO A 72 -14.32 -2.31 -3.45
C PRO A 72 -14.04 -3.56 -4.26
N GLU A 73 -14.14 -4.72 -3.66
CA GLU A 73 -13.88 -6.02 -4.30
C GLU A 73 -14.77 -6.26 -5.51
N THR A 74 -16.05 -5.89 -5.38
CA THR A 74 -17.02 -6.03 -6.48
C THR A 74 -16.67 -5.12 -7.64
N LEU A 75 -16.29 -3.87 -7.39
CA LEU A 75 -15.96 -2.92 -8.43
C LEU A 75 -14.62 -3.26 -9.11
N ILE A 76 -13.59 -3.55 -8.33
CA ILE A 76 -12.28 -3.96 -8.87
C ILE A 76 -12.40 -5.27 -9.65
N GLY A 77 -13.15 -6.23 -9.10
CA GLY A 77 -13.33 -7.55 -9.72
C GLY A 77 -14.05 -7.53 -11.07
N ARG A 78 -14.72 -6.42 -11.43
CA ARG A 78 -15.32 -6.25 -12.76
C ARG A 78 -14.27 -6.07 -13.85
N ASP A 79 -13.21 -5.34 -13.56
CA ASP A 79 -12.07 -5.12 -14.46
C ASP A 79 -10.81 -4.84 -13.63
N PRO A 80 -10.20 -5.89 -13.05
CA PRO A 80 -9.02 -5.73 -12.22
C PRO A 80 -7.82 -5.19 -13.01
N ASP A 81 -7.70 -5.53 -14.29
CA ASP A 81 -6.62 -5.03 -15.13
C ASP A 81 -6.71 -3.51 -15.26
N TYR A 82 -7.87 -2.97 -15.59
CA TYR A 82 -8.07 -1.54 -15.69
C TYR A 82 -7.73 -0.82 -14.37
N PHE A 83 -8.23 -1.33 -13.24
CA PHE A 83 -8.01 -0.71 -11.94
C PHE A 83 -6.52 -0.66 -11.56
N PHE A 84 -5.85 -1.81 -11.60
CA PHE A 84 -4.46 -1.89 -11.18
C PHE A 84 -3.49 -1.25 -12.18
N GLU A 85 -3.74 -1.34 -13.48
CA GLU A 85 -2.95 -0.63 -14.48
C GLU A 85 -3.11 0.88 -14.35
N PHE A 86 -4.33 1.37 -14.10
CA PHE A 86 -4.55 2.79 -13.81
C PHE A 86 -3.75 3.26 -12.60
N CYS A 87 -3.73 2.50 -11.52
CA CYS A 87 -2.90 2.81 -10.35
C CYS A 87 -1.40 2.77 -10.69
N LEU A 88 -0.97 1.73 -11.40
CA LEU A 88 0.43 1.51 -11.74
C LEU A 88 1.02 2.64 -12.59
N VAL A 89 0.30 3.11 -13.61
CA VAL A 89 0.77 4.19 -14.49
C VAL A 89 0.45 5.58 -13.95
N GLY A 90 -0.67 5.73 -13.23
CA GLY A 90 -1.17 7.04 -12.81
C GLY A 90 -0.27 7.73 -11.78
N TRP A 91 0.31 6.99 -10.88
CA TRP A 91 1.19 7.55 -9.85
C TRP A 91 2.63 7.77 -10.34
N GLY A 92 3.18 6.82 -11.08
CA GLY A 92 4.53 6.92 -11.63
C GLY A 92 4.64 7.75 -12.90
N LYS A 93 3.51 8.07 -13.55
CA LYS A 93 3.45 8.72 -14.88
C LYS A 93 4.30 7.98 -15.91
N VAL A 94 4.40 6.68 -15.77
CA VAL A 94 5.18 5.79 -16.62
C VAL A 94 4.21 4.96 -17.45
N PRO A 95 4.31 4.93 -18.79
CA PRO A 95 3.40 4.16 -19.63
C PRO A 95 3.60 2.64 -19.42
N LEU A 96 2.57 1.84 -19.72
CA LEU A 96 2.62 0.39 -19.51
C LEU A 96 3.73 -0.32 -20.32
N ASP A 97 4.10 0.21 -21.46
CA ASP A 97 5.17 -0.34 -22.30
C ASP A 97 6.59 -0.14 -21.74
N ALA A 98 6.73 0.66 -20.66
CA ALA A 98 7.98 0.76 -19.92
C ALA A 98 8.23 -0.45 -19.00
N PHE A 99 7.21 -1.26 -18.74
CA PHE A 99 7.34 -2.47 -17.92
C PHE A 99 7.75 -3.66 -18.79
N ASP A 100 8.60 -4.52 -18.24
CA ASP A 100 8.90 -5.80 -18.89
C ASP A 100 7.60 -6.59 -19.11
N PRO A 101 7.32 -7.08 -20.34
CA PRO A 101 6.06 -7.76 -20.65
C PRO A 101 5.78 -9.00 -19.80
N ALA A 102 6.82 -9.76 -19.42
CA ALA A 102 6.66 -10.96 -18.61
C ALA A 102 6.33 -10.58 -17.16
N GLN A 103 6.94 -9.52 -16.64
CA GLN A 103 6.61 -8.99 -15.30
C GLN A 103 5.20 -8.41 -15.25
N LEU A 104 4.80 -7.63 -16.26
CA LEU A 104 3.44 -7.09 -16.33
C LEU A 104 2.40 -8.23 -16.41
N GLN A 105 2.69 -9.29 -17.15
CA GLN A 105 1.81 -10.45 -17.18
C GLN A 105 1.74 -11.18 -15.83
N ALA A 106 2.84 -11.26 -15.10
CA ALA A 106 2.85 -11.81 -13.75
C ALA A 106 2.00 -10.96 -12.77
N TYR A 107 2.06 -9.62 -12.87
CA TYR A 107 1.19 -8.73 -12.11
C TYR A 107 -0.28 -8.96 -12.44
N ARG A 108 -0.66 -9.01 -13.73
CA ARG A 108 -2.03 -9.30 -14.17
C ARG A 108 -2.54 -10.62 -13.61
N THR A 109 -1.72 -11.65 -13.62
CA THR A 109 -2.08 -12.94 -13.04
C THR A 109 -2.33 -12.84 -11.53
N ALA A 110 -1.51 -12.08 -10.81
CA ALA A 110 -1.63 -11.92 -9.38
C ALA A 110 -2.89 -11.15 -8.98
N TRP A 111 -3.13 -9.98 -9.57
CA TRP A 111 -4.26 -9.12 -9.18
C TRP A 111 -5.64 -9.57 -9.69
N ARG A 112 -5.71 -10.55 -10.62
CA ARG A 112 -6.97 -11.20 -11.00
C ARG A 112 -7.48 -12.21 -9.97
N ASN A 113 -6.66 -12.51 -8.96
CA ASN A 113 -7.06 -13.37 -7.86
C ASN A 113 -7.94 -12.58 -6.86
N PRO A 114 -9.18 -13.04 -6.56
CA PRO A 114 -10.05 -12.34 -5.62
C PRO A 114 -9.43 -12.11 -4.23
N ALA A 115 -8.62 -13.05 -3.73
CA ALA A 115 -7.93 -12.88 -2.45
C ALA A 115 -6.85 -11.78 -2.50
N ALA A 116 -6.22 -11.55 -3.67
CA ALA A 116 -5.28 -10.46 -3.85
C ALA A 116 -6.01 -9.11 -3.97
N ILE A 117 -7.18 -9.08 -4.60
CA ILE A 117 -8.05 -7.89 -4.63
C ILE A 117 -8.44 -7.48 -3.22
N HIS A 118 -8.91 -8.43 -2.40
CA HIS A 118 -9.28 -8.16 -1.01
C HIS A 118 -8.08 -7.70 -0.15
N GLY A 119 -6.88 -8.18 -0.42
CA GLY A 119 -5.67 -7.81 0.30
C GLY A 119 -5.00 -6.50 -0.16
N SER A 120 -5.57 -5.81 -1.17
CA SER A 120 -4.97 -4.60 -1.76
C SER A 120 -5.25 -3.28 -1.03
#